data_0f0a68748701ffb4a82b5031c788ca19
#
_entry.id   0f0a68748701ffb4a82b5031c788ca19
#
_cell.length_a   1.000
_cell.length_b   1.000
_cell.length_c   1.000
_cell.angle_alpha   90.00
_cell.angle_beta   90.00
_cell.angle_gamma   90.00
#
_symmetry.space_group_name_H-M   'P 1'
#
loop_
_entity.id
_entity.type
_entity.pdbx_description
1 polymer ?
#
loop_
_entity_poly.entity_id
_entity_poly.type
_entity_poly.pdbx_seq_one_letter_code
_entity_poly.pdbx_strand_id
1 'polypeptide(L)'
;VVAYNKQKDEYLFVDCSAETPQGRRSLCYDREALESRKDHPPKNSAIDLVQEIGAELLTEEQYHQLQQLGEFDLKTSSWLATPEEIRKLGGALFADRRYGRVFIYHNGAQSYYAARGFRCCLRV
;
A
#
# COMPACT_ATOMS: atom_id res chain seq x y z
N VAL A 1 1.06 -6.76 -16.47
CA VAL A 1 2.48 -7.08 -16.22
C VAL A 1 3.29 -5.81 -16.31
N VAL A 2 3.99 -5.43 -15.25
CA VAL A 2 4.82 -4.23 -15.24
C VAL A 2 6.31 -4.55 -15.27
N ALA A 3 6.71 -5.79 -14.95
CA ALA A 3 8.12 -6.18 -14.97
C ALA A 3 8.26 -7.69 -15.19
N TYR A 4 9.41 -8.07 -15.70
CA TYR A 4 9.76 -9.48 -15.91
C TYR A 4 11.19 -9.71 -15.46
N ASN A 5 11.40 -10.72 -14.62
CA ASN A 5 12.72 -11.12 -14.15
C ASN A 5 13.19 -12.35 -14.92
N LYS A 6 14.16 -12.18 -15.83
CA LYS A 6 14.64 -13.27 -16.67
C LYS A 6 15.35 -14.39 -15.88
N GLN A 7 16.04 -14.04 -14.80
CA GLN A 7 16.78 -15.02 -14.01
C GLN A 7 15.86 -15.97 -13.25
N LYS A 8 14.73 -15.47 -12.78
CA LYS A 8 13.76 -16.24 -12.01
C LYS A 8 12.54 -16.66 -12.81
N ASP A 9 12.44 -16.22 -14.06
CA ASP A 9 11.29 -16.45 -14.94
C ASP A 9 9.99 -16.03 -14.24
N GLU A 10 10.00 -14.85 -13.65
CA GLU A 10 8.85 -14.30 -12.92
C GLU A 10 8.31 -13.06 -13.62
N TYR A 11 6.98 -12.94 -13.63
CA TYR A 11 6.27 -11.73 -14.04
C TYR A 11 5.73 -11.02 -12.81
N LEU A 12 5.81 -9.69 -12.83
CA LEU A 12 5.25 -8.86 -11.78
C LEU A 12 3.96 -8.23 -12.28
N PHE A 13 2.85 -8.59 -11.63
CA PHE A 13 1.54 -7.99 -11.86
C PHE A 13 1.26 -6.97 -10.77
N VAL A 14 0.83 -5.77 -11.15
CA VAL A 14 0.52 -4.70 -10.22
C VAL A 14 -0.90 -4.21 -10.46
N ASP A 15 -1.60 -3.91 -9.36
CA ASP A 15 -2.92 -3.31 -9.42
C ASP A 15 -2.84 -1.91 -10.05
N CYS A 16 -3.45 -1.77 -11.21
CA CYS A 16 -3.45 -0.52 -11.99
C CYS A 16 -4.80 0.20 -11.95
N SER A 17 -5.59 0.03 -10.90
CA SER A 17 -6.81 0.80 -10.69
C SER A 17 -6.47 2.28 -10.53
N ALA A 18 -7.26 3.17 -11.13
CA ALA A 18 -6.98 4.62 -11.06
C ALA A 18 -6.91 5.12 -9.62
N GLU A 19 -7.84 4.65 -8.78
CA GLU A 19 -7.84 4.92 -7.33
C GLU A 19 -7.77 3.61 -6.58
N THR A 20 -7.32 3.66 -5.32
CA THR A 20 -7.36 2.46 -4.47
C THR A 20 -8.80 1.94 -4.38
N PRO A 21 -9.05 0.65 -4.68
CA PRO A 21 -10.40 0.11 -4.70
C PRO A 21 -11.15 0.32 -3.39
N GLN A 22 -12.45 0.60 -3.48
CA GLN A 22 -13.27 0.96 -2.34
C GLN A 22 -13.28 -0.13 -1.26
N GLY A 23 -13.30 -1.39 -1.64
CA GLY A 23 -13.30 -2.52 -0.69
C GLY A 23 -11.98 -2.69 0.07
N ARG A 24 -10.94 -1.92 -0.27
CA ARG A 24 -9.62 -1.99 0.36
C ARG A 24 -9.21 -0.66 1.00
N ARG A 25 -10.19 0.18 1.37
CA ARG A 25 -9.95 1.47 2.02
C ARG A 25 -10.30 1.40 3.51
N SER A 26 -10.00 2.45 4.24
CA SER A 26 -10.26 2.58 5.68
C SER A 26 -9.53 1.52 6.49
N LEU A 27 -8.26 1.29 6.18
CA LEU A 27 -7.43 0.28 6.82
C LEU A 27 -6.24 0.91 7.53
N CYS A 28 -5.87 0.37 8.70
CA CYS A 28 -4.56 0.66 9.27
C CYS A 28 -3.53 -0.26 8.62
N TYR A 29 -2.25 -0.12 9.00
CA TYR A 29 -1.17 -0.78 8.27
C TYR A 29 -1.16 -2.30 8.48
N ASP A 30 -1.07 -2.77 9.74
CA ASP A 30 -0.93 -4.20 10.03
C ASP A 30 -1.70 -4.62 11.29
N ARG A 31 -1.67 -5.92 11.60
CA ARG A 31 -2.39 -6.51 12.72
C ARG A 31 -1.95 -5.95 14.07
N GLU A 32 -0.66 -5.75 14.26
CA GLU A 32 -0.13 -5.18 15.50
C GLU A 32 -0.69 -3.78 15.74
N ALA A 33 -0.73 -2.96 14.68
CA ALA A 33 -1.30 -1.62 14.76
C ALA A 33 -2.80 -1.66 15.04
N LEU A 34 -3.52 -2.61 14.41
CA LEU A 34 -4.95 -2.79 14.62
C LEU A 34 -5.25 -3.14 16.09
N GLU A 35 -4.51 -4.08 16.64
CA GLU A 35 -4.69 -4.53 18.03
C GLU A 35 -4.29 -3.48 19.06
N SER A 36 -3.41 -2.53 18.68
CA SER A 36 -3.00 -1.45 19.59
C SER A 36 -4.07 -0.39 19.78
N ARG A 37 -5.08 -0.33 18.91
CA ARG A 37 -6.13 0.68 18.99
C ARG A 37 -7.13 0.34 20.09
N LYS A 38 -7.44 1.35 20.90
CA LYS A 38 -8.43 1.21 21.99
C LYS A 38 -9.81 1.67 21.57
N ASP A 39 -9.88 2.63 20.63
CA ASP A 39 -11.15 3.22 20.18
C ASP A 39 -11.26 3.19 18.66
N HIS A 40 -12.47 2.93 18.17
CA HIS A 40 -12.82 3.02 16.75
C HIS A 40 -11.84 2.26 15.83
N PRO A 41 -11.60 0.94 16.06
CA PRO A 41 -10.69 0.20 15.19
C PRO A 41 -11.28 0.05 13.79
N PRO A 42 -10.44 0.06 12.74
CA PRO A 42 -10.91 -0.28 11.41
C PRO A 42 -11.27 -1.77 11.35
N LYS A 43 -11.98 -2.19 10.30
CA LYS A 43 -12.42 -3.58 10.16
C LYS A 43 -11.26 -4.55 9.95
N ASN A 44 -10.16 -4.06 9.35
CA ASN A 44 -9.02 -4.92 9.01
C ASN A 44 -7.77 -4.05 8.83
N SER A 45 -6.64 -4.70 8.55
CA SER A 45 -5.38 -4.04 8.23
C SER A 45 -4.97 -4.34 6.80
N ALA A 46 -4.12 -3.46 6.23
CA ALA A 46 -3.63 -3.64 4.86
C ALA A 46 -2.84 -4.95 4.71
N ILE A 47 -1.94 -5.23 5.66
CA ILE A 47 -1.11 -6.44 5.60
C ILE A 47 -1.96 -7.70 5.70
N ASP A 48 -2.97 -7.73 6.58
CA ASP A 48 -3.84 -8.90 6.71
C ASP A 48 -4.61 -9.16 5.40
N LEU A 49 -5.17 -8.12 4.80
CA LEU A 49 -5.92 -8.28 3.56
C LEU A 49 -5.03 -8.70 2.38
N VAL A 50 -3.83 -8.11 2.26
CA VAL A 50 -2.94 -8.46 1.16
C VAL A 50 -2.44 -9.90 1.29
N GLN A 51 -2.20 -10.37 2.51
CA GLN A 51 -1.83 -11.77 2.76
C GLN A 51 -2.99 -12.72 2.43
N GLU A 52 -4.19 -12.34 2.79
CA GLU A 52 -5.39 -13.13 2.48
C GLU A 52 -5.59 -13.28 0.97
N ILE A 53 -5.29 -12.25 0.21
CA ILE A 53 -5.34 -12.29 -1.26
C ILE A 53 -4.20 -13.12 -1.84
N GLY A 54 -3.10 -13.30 -1.09
CA GLY A 54 -1.91 -14.02 -1.56
C GLY A 54 -0.96 -13.12 -2.34
N ALA A 55 -0.99 -11.82 -2.10
CA ALA A 55 -0.17 -10.82 -2.78
C ALA A 55 0.74 -10.09 -1.79
N GLU A 56 1.40 -9.04 -2.25
CA GLU A 56 2.30 -8.21 -1.44
C GLU A 56 1.96 -6.73 -1.65
N LEU A 57 2.27 -5.90 -0.66
CA LEU A 57 2.19 -4.45 -0.83
C LEU A 57 3.30 -3.96 -1.76
N LEU A 58 3.05 -2.86 -2.45
CA LEU A 58 4.08 -2.23 -3.27
C LEU A 58 5.14 -1.58 -2.39
N THR A 59 6.41 -1.70 -2.80
CA THR A 59 7.50 -0.92 -2.23
C THR A 59 7.44 0.51 -2.79
N GLU A 60 8.22 1.43 -2.19
CA GLU A 60 8.34 2.80 -2.73
C GLU A 60 8.77 2.78 -4.20
N GLU A 61 9.78 1.97 -4.52
CA GLU A 61 10.29 1.87 -5.87
C GLU A 61 9.22 1.38 -6.84
N GLN A 62 8.49 0.33 -6.46
CA GLN A 62 7.40 -0.21 -7.29
C GLN A 62 6.30 0.81 -7.49
N TYR A 63 5.98 1.58 -6.46
CA TYR A 63 4.96 2.63 -6.55
C TYR A 63 5.40 3.73 -7.52
N HIS A 64 6.65 4.16 -7.46
CA HIS A 64 7.18 5.13 -8.42
C HIS A 64 7.13 4.61 -9.86
N GLN A 65 7.47 3.33 -10.05
CA GLN A 65 7.37 2.70 -11.38
C GLN A 65 5.93 2.69 -11.89
N LEU A 66 4.96 2.36 -11.03
CA LEU A 66 3.55 2.39 -11.39
C LEU A 66 3.14 3.79 -11.84
N GLN A 67 3.53 4.82 -11.11
CA GLN A 67 3.16 6.20 -11.40
C GLN A 67 3.75 6.73 -12.70
N GLN A 68 4.78 6.08 -13.24
CA GLN A 68 5.32 6.41 -14.56
C GLN A 68 4.41 5.92 -15.70
N LEU A 69 3.53 4.95 -15.43
CA LEU A 69 2.62 4.39 -16.43
C LEU A 69 1.33 5.20 -16.60
N GLY A 70 1.04 6.11 -15.68
CA GLY A 70 -0.18 6.91 -15.72
C GLY A 70 -0.34 7.71 -14.44
N GLU A 71 -1.55 8.17 -14.18
CA GLU A 71 -1.87 8.94 -12.98
C GLU A 71 -2.73 8.09 -12.06
N PHE A 72 -2.22 7.80 -10.86
CA PHE A 72 -2.88 6.94 -9.89
C PHE A 72 -2.98 7.63 -8.53
N ASP A 73 -4.02 7.31 -7.77
CA ASP A 73 -4.24 7.85 -6.42
C ASP A 73 -4.32 9.38 -6.41
N LEU A 74 -5.14 9.94 -7.27
CA LEU A 74 -5.40 11.38 -7.31
C LEU A 74 -6.31 11.81 -6.14
N LYS A 75 -7.17 10.92 -5.67
CA LYS A 75 -8.13 11.17 -4.58
C LYS A 75 -7.93 10.25 -3.38
N THR A 76 -7.19 9.15 -3.57
CA THR A 76 -6.93 8.17 -2.52
C THR A 76 -5.44 8.13 -2.21
N SER A 77 -5.07 7.35 -1.20
CA SER A 77 -3.68 7.04 -0.89
C SER A 77 -3.53 5.55 -0.63
N SER A 78 -2.31 5.05 -0.74
CA SER A 78 -2.01 3.63 -0.61
C SER A 78 -0.88 3.39 0.38
N TRP A 79 -1.11 2.51 1.36
CA TRP A 79 -0.05 2.02 2.22
C TRP A 79 0.99 1.30 1.38
N LEU A 80 2.26 1.51 1.71
CA LEU A 80 3.40 0.87 1.03
C LEU A 80 4.08 -0.12 1.97
N ALA A 81 4.79 -1.10 1.39
CA ALA A 81 5.65 -1.97 2.17
C ALA A 81 6.67 -1.10 2.91
N THR A 82 6.64 -1.13 4.24
CA THR A 82 7.43 -0.23 5.08
C THR A 82 8.69 -0.92 5.56
N PRO A 83 9.88 -0.30 5.42
CA PRO A 83 11.10 -0.84 5.98
C PRO A 83 10.97 -1.08 7.48
N GLU A 84 11.59 -2.16 7.96
CA GLU A 84 11.49 -2.56 9.36
C GLU A 84 11.97 -1.47 10.32
N GLU A 85 13.00 -0.74 9.96
CA GLU A 85 13.56 0.34 10.78
C GLU A 85 12.56 1.46 11.06
N ILE A 86 11.62 1.69 10.12
CA ILE A 86 10.54 2.67 10.30
C ILE A 86 9.39 2.03 11.07
N ARG A 87 9.03 0.79 10.71
CA ARG A 87 7.91 0.11 11.32
C ARG A 87 8.12 -0.15 12.81
N LYS A 88 9.33 -0.50 13.21
CA LYS A 88 9.65 -0.76 14.60
C LYS A 88 9.60 0.49 15.48
N LEU A 89 9.70 1.68 14.87
CA LEU A 89 9.50 2.96 15.57
C LEU A 89 8.04 3.39 15.61
N GLY A 90 7.13 2.57 15.11
CA GLY A 90 5.70 2.81 15.16
C GLY A 90 5.11 3.42 13.91
N GLY A 91 5.92 3.67 12.88
CA GLY A 91 5.48 4.33 11.66
C GLY A 91 5.21 3.37 10.51
N ALA A 92 4.57 3.89 9.49
CA ALA A 92 4.37 3.21 8.22
C ALA A 92 4.33 4.24 7.09
N LEU A 93 4.61 3.80 5.87
CA LEU A 93 4.66 4.68 4.71
C LEU A 93 3.39 4.55 3.89
N PHE A 94 2.96 5.65 3.31
CA PHE A 94 1.89 5.66 2.32
C PHE A 94 2.21 6.69 1.24
N ALA A 95 1.52 6.61 0.10
CA ALA A 95 1.82 7.46 -1.03
C ALA A 95 0.56 7.83 -1.80
N ASP A 96 0.67 8.92 -2.55
CA ASP A 96 -0.39 9.36 -3.45
C ASP A 96 0.20 10.27 -4.53
N ARG A 97 -0.67 10.76 -5.43
CA ARG A 97 -0.32 11.78 -6.41
C ARG A 97 -1.21 12.99 -6.16
N ARG A 98 -0.57 14.13 -5.90
CA ARG A 98 -1.24 15.42 -5.69
C ARG A 98 -0.47 16.50 -6.44
N TYR A 99 -1.19 17.44 -7.01
CA TYR A 99 -0.56 18.56 -7.74
C TYR A 99 0.38 18.08 -8.85
N GLY A 100 0.04 16.96 -9.51
CA GLY A 100 0.85 16.40 -10.58
C GLY A 100 2.15 15.72 -10.13
N ARG A 101 2.33 15.48 -8.82
CA ARG A 101 3.55 14.88 -8.27
C ARG A 101 3.22 13.72 -7.36
N VAL A 102 4.14 12.76 -7.30
CA VAL A 102 4.05 11.63 -6.38
C VAL A 102 4.70 12.02 -5.05
N PHE A 103 3.98 11.78 -3.96
CA PHE A 103 4.47 12.05 -2.61
C PHE A 103 4.52 10.76 -1.81
N ILE A 104 5.61 10.55 -1.08
CA ILE A 104 5.74 9.47 -0.11
C ILE A 104 5.65 10.12 1.27
N TYR A 105 4.70 9.63 2.08
CA TYR A 105 4.42 10.18 3.41
C TYR A 105 4.63 9.12 4.47
N HIS A 106 4.54 9.56 5.71
CA HIS A 106 4.58 8.66 6.85
C HIS A 106 3.46 9.00 7.82
N ASN A 107 3.05 8.00 8.58
CA ASN A 107 2.08 8.19 9.66
C ASN A 107 2.23 7.03 10.63
N GLY A 108 1.62 7.13 11.82
CA GLY A 108 1.56 5.99 12.71
C GLY A 108 0.85 4.82 12.02
N ALA A 109 1.36 3.61 12.22
CA ALA A 109 0.80 2.43 11.55
C ALA A 109 -0.65 2.17 11.97
N GLN A 110 -1.07 2.64 13.15
CA GLN A 110 -2.43 2.49 13.65
C GLN A 110 -3.42 3.49 13.04
N SER A 111 -2.95 4.52 12.34
CA SER A 111 -3.84 5.52 11.74
C SER A 111 -4.57 4.95 10.52
N TYR A 112 -5.76 5.47 10.25
CA TYR A 112 -6.48 5.13 9.03
C TYR A 112 -7.42 6.26 8.62
N TYR A 113 -7.68 6.35 7.32
CA TYR A 113 -8.61 7.33 6.76
C TYR A 113 -9.47 6.66 5.70
N ALA A 114 -10.67 7.21 5.47
CA ALA A 114 -11.61 6.62 4.51
C ALA A 114 -11.01 6.44 3.11
N ALA A 115 -10.12 7.34 2.69
CA ALA A 115 -9.51 7.30 1.37
C ALA A 115 -8.17 6.56 1.33
N ARG A 116 -7.73 5.97 2.45
CA ARG A 116 -6.45 5.27 2.51
C ARG A 116 -6.66 3.76 2.53
N GLY A 117 -6.07 3.09 1.57
CA GLY A 117 -6.10 1.63 1.46
C GLY A 117 -4.75 1.11 1.01
N PHE A 118 -4.74 0.17 0.08
CA PHE A 118 -3.49 -0.38 -0.43
C PHE A 118 -3.64 -0.83 -1.88
N ARG A 119 -2.50 -0.96 -2.54
CA ARG A 119 -2.36 -1.61 -3.84
C ARG A 119 -1.47 -2.82 -3.65
N CYS A 120 -1.73 -3.86 -4.40
CA CYS A 120 -0.96 -5.08 -4.26
C CYS A 120 -0.20 -5.42 -5.54
N CYS A 121 0.83 -6.23 -5.41
CA CYS A 121 1.52 -6.83 -6.53
C CYS A 121 1.59 -8.34 -6.33
N LEU A 122 1.69 -9.05 -7.43
CA LEU A 122 1.76 -10.50 -7.45
C LEU A 122 2.89 -10.93 -8.37
N ARG A 123 3.74 -11.83 -7.88
CA ARG A 123 4.81 -12.45 -8.66
C ARG A 123 4.37 -13.83 -9.10
N VAL A 124 4.46 -14.07 -10.39
CA VAL A 124 4.05 -15.32 -11.00
C VAL A 124 5.12 -15.86 -11.92
#